data_b9a09f73a5a707076b32cdc0fbf95986
#
_entry.id   b9a09f73a5a707076b32cdc0fbf95986
#
_cell.length_a   1.000
_cell.length_b   1.000
_cell.length_c   1.000
_cell.angle_alpha   90.00
_cell.angle_beta   90.00
_cell.angle_gamma   90.00
#
_symmetry.space_group_name_H-M   'P 1'
#
loop_
_entity.id
_entity.type
_entity.pdbx_description
1 polymer ?
#
loop_
_entity_poly.entity_id
_entity_poly.type
_entity_poly.pdbx_seq_one_letter_code
_entity_poly.pdbx_strand_id
1 'polypeptide(L)'
;KITEINVAETLKDVRRALLDADVNYKVAKNFTDTVKEKALGQNVLTAVKPSQLMVKIVHDELTTLMGGDTAEIELKRSSGCILMSGLQGSGKTTFSGKLARMMKSKKNRKPCW
;
A
#
# COMPACT_ATOMS: atom_id res chain seq x y z
N LYS A 1 -25.09 5.44 14.08
CA LYS A 1 -24.37 6.72 13.99
C LYS A 1 -22.93 6.47 14.39
N ILE A 2 -21.98 6.75 13.51
CA ILE A 2 -20.55 6.74 13.84
C ILE A 2 -20.29 8.00 14.66
N THR A 3 -19.76 7.81 15.86
CA THR A 3 -19.35 8.89 16.76
C THR A 3 -17.83 9.07 16.67
N GLU A 4 -17.33 10.19 17.18
CA GLU A 4 -15.90 10.45 17.27
C GLU A 4 -15.15 9.34 18.04
N ILE A 5 -15.80 8.74 19.03
CA ILE A 5 -15.29 7.60 19.79
C ILE A 5 -15.07 6.38 18.86
N ASN A 6 -16.03 6.10 17.97
CA ASN A 6 -15.92 4.97 17.03
C ASN A 6 -14.81 5.18 16.00
N VAL A 7 -14.57 6.41 15.57
CA VAL A 7 -13.44 6.75 14.69
C VAL A 7 -12.11 6.49 15.40
N ALA A 8 -11.98 6.91 16.65
CA ALA A 8 -10.78 6.67 17.45
C ALA A 8 -10.50 5.17 17.66
N GLU A 9 -11.54 4.37 17.93
CA GLU A 9 -11.42 2.91 18.08
C GLU A 9 -11.00 2.28 16.75
N THR A 10 -11.62 2.64 15.64
CA THR A 10 -11.27 2.14 14.31
C THR A 10 -9.80 2.45 13.98
N LEU A 11 -9.33 3.66 14.25
CA LEU A 11 -7.93 4.05 14.04
C LEU A 11 -6.96 3.29 14.93
N LYS A 12 -7.37 2.96 16.15
CA LYS A 12 -6.58 2.11 17.06
C LYS A 12 -6.43 0.69 16.51
N ASP A 13 -7.50 0.13 15.95
CA ASP A 13 -7.48 -1.20 15.31
C ASP A 13 -6.61 -1.18 14.05
N VAL A 14 -6.70 -0.14 13.23
CA VAL A 14 -5.83 0.04 12.05
C VAL A 14 -4.37 0.13 12.45
N ARG A 15 -4.04 0.90 13.48
CA ARG A 15 -2.66 1.00 14.01
C ARG A 15 -2.15 -0.36 14.47
N ARG A 16 -2.96 -1.10 15.20
CA ARG A 16 -2.63 -2.45 15.67
C ARG A 16 -2.35 -3.39 14.50
N ALA A 17 -3.21 -3.38 13.48
CA ALA A 17 -3.02 -4.19 12.28
C ALA A 17 -1.72 -3.86 11.54
N LEU A 18 -1.34 -2.58 11.46
CA LEU A 18 -0.08 -2.15 10.87
C LEU A 18 1.13 -2.65 11.68
N LEU A 19 1.06 -2.58 13.01
CA LEU A 19 2.12 -3.09 13.89
C LEU A 19 2.25 -4.62 13.80
N ASP A 20 1.13 -5.33 13.71
CA ASP A 20 1.11 -6.78 13.51
C ASP A 20 1.70 -7.20 12.16
N ALA A 21 1.65 -6.31 11.16
CA ALA A 21 2.29 -6.46 9.86
C ALA A 21 3.75 -5.95 9.82
N ASP A 22 4.39 -5.79 10.96
CA ASP A 22 5.78 -5.33 11.11
C ASP A 22 6.07 -3.91 10.58
N VAL A 23 5.06 -3.06 10.54
CA VAL A 23 5.24 -1.65 10.20
C VAL A 23 5.88 -0.91 11.38
N ASN A 24 6.84 -0.04 11.11
CA ASN A 24 7.48 0.78 12.13
C ASN A 24 6.45 1.59 12.92
N TYR A 25 6.60 1.66 14.24
CA TYR A 25 5.66 2.36 15.12
C TYR A 25 5.45 3.84 14.77
N LYS A 26 6.51 4.56 14.42
CA LYS A 26 6.39 5.98 14.02
C LYS A 26 5.57 6.13 12.74
N VAL A 27 5.81 5.24 11.76
CA VAL A 27 5.07 5.22 10.49
C VAL A 27 3.60 4.91 10.74
N ALA A 28 3.30 3.88 11.54
CA ALA A 28 1.93 3.51 11.90
C ALA A 28 1.20 4.64 12.65
N LYS A 29 1.89 5.32 13.58
CA LYS A 29 1.34 6.46 14.31
C LYS A 29 1.05 7.63 13.38
N ASN A 30 2.01 8.04 12.56
CA ASN A 30 1.84 9.15 11.61
C ASN A 30 0.70 8.86 10.62
N PHE A 31 0.62 7.63 10.13
CA PHE A 31 -0.46 7.18 9.25
C PHE A 31 -1.84 7.37 9.90
N THR A 32 -2.02 6.88 11.12
CA THR A 32 -3.30 6.99 11.82
C THR A 32 -3.62 8.43 12.20
N ASP A 33 -2.64 9.25 12.54
CA ASP A 33 -2.83 10.68 12.84
C ASP A 33 -3.29 11.43 11.57
N THR A 34 -2.68 11.16 10.41
CA THR A 34 -3.07 11.75 9.13
C THR A 34 -4.48 11.33 8.71
N VAL A 35 -4.83 10.05 8.87
CA VAL A 35 -6.19 9.56 8.60
C VAL A 35 -7.21 10.24 9.51
N LYS A 36 -6.89 10.42 10.78
CA LYS A 36 -7.74 11.13 11.73
C LYS A 36 -8.01 12.57 11.30
N GLU A 37 -6.98 13.31 10.93
CA GLU A 37 -7.11 14.70 10.45
C GLU A 37 -7.98 14.78 9.19
N LYS A 38 -7.77 13.89 8.23
CA LYS A 38 -8.58 13.84 7.00
C LYS A 38 -10.01 13.44 7.28
N ALA A 39 -10.26 12.50 8.19
CA ALA A 39 -11.60 12.10 8.58
C ALA A 39 -12.37 13.26 9.23
N LEU A 40 -11.73 14.04 10.08
CA LEU A 40 -12.31 15.24 10.69
C LEU A 40 -12.55 16.34 9.66
N GLY A 41 -11.56 16.57 8.77
CA GLY A 41 -11.66 17.60 7.72
C GLY A 41 -12.74 17.31 6.67
N GLN A 42 -13.01 16.04 6.37
CA GLN A 42 -14.08 15.64 5.44
C GLN A 42 -15.45 15.44 6.10
N ASN A 43 -15.59 15.79 7.37
CA ASN A 43 -16.84 15.64 8.12
C ASN A 43 -17.44 14.23 8.04
N VAL A 44 -16.60 13.21 8.21
CA VAL A 44 -17.01 11.79 8.14
C VAL A 44 -18.18 11.50 9.08
N LEU A 45 -18.24 12.18 10.23
CA LEU A 45 -19.28 12.02 11.23
C LEU A 45 -20.68 12.44 10.72
N THR A 46 -20.73 13.37 9.78
CA THR A 46 -21.98 13.90 9.19
C THR A 46 -22.26 13.35 7.80
N ALA A 47 -21.38 12.54 7.24
CA ALA A 47 -21.54 11.97 5.91
C ALA A 47 -22.74 11.00 5.84
N VAL A 48 -23.33 10.90 4.66
CA VAL A 48 -24.45 9.96 4.40
C VAL A 48 -24.00 8.50 4.56
N LYS A 49 -22.76 8.20 4.19
CA LYS A 49 -22.15 6.87 4.32
C LYS A 49 -20.78 6.95 5.00
N PRO A 50 -20.74 7.16 6.33
CA PRO A 50 -19.48 7.41 7.05
C PRO A 50 -18.48 6.26 6.94
N SER A 51 -18.94 5.01 6.99
CA SER A 51 -18.08 3.82 6.90
C SER A 51 -17.37 3.73 5.55
N GLN A 52 -18.06 4.00 4.45
CA GLN A 52 -17.48 3.97 3.10
C GLN A 52 -16.48 5.10 2.90
N LEU A 53 -16.78 6.29 3.43
CA LEU A 53 -15.86 7.42 3.37
C LEU A 53 -14.61 7.14 4.18
N MET A 54 -14.73 6.53 5.35
CA MET A 54 -13.57 6.13 6.16
C MET A 54 -12.68 5.10 5.46
N VAL A 55 -13.28 4.10 4.83
CA VAL A 55 -12.56 3.10 4.02
C VAL A 55 -11.82 3.78 2.87
N LYS A 56 -12.44 4.72 2.19
CA LYS A 56 -11.80 5.49 1.11
C LYS A 56 -10.60 6.28 1.61
N ILE A 57 -10.72 6.97 2.73
CA ILE A 57 -9.63 7.76 3.32
C ILE A 57 -8.45 6.85 3.67
N VAL A 58 -8.71 5.72 4.32
CA VAL A 58 -7.67 4.74 4.66
C VAL A 58 -7.00 4.17 3.41
N HIS A 59 -7.77 3.82 2.39
CA HIS A 59 -7.26 3.33 1.12
C HIS A 59 -6.35 4.37 0.44
N ASP A 60 -6.78 5.61 0.35
CA ASP A 60 -6.02 6.68 -0.29
C ASP A 60 -4.72 6.98 0.46
N GLU A 61 -4.75 6.95 1.80
CA GLU A 61 -3.53 7.09 2.61
C GLU A 61 -2.57 5.91 2.49
N LEU A 62 -3.07 4.69 2.41
CA LEU A 62 -2.23 3.51 2.13
C LEU A 62 -1.58 3.61 0.76
N THR A 63 -2.31 4.06 -0.25
CA THR A 63 -1.78 4.30 -1.59
C THR A 63 -0.65 5.33 -1.56
N THR A 64 -0.82 6.43 -0.85
CA THR A 64 0.20 7.45 -0.66
C THR A 64 1.42 6.90 0.09
N LEU A 65 1.21 6.11 1.14
CA LEU A 65 2.27 5.47 1.92
C LEU A 65 3.11 4.50 1.07
N MET A 66 2.48 3.82 0.11
CA MET A 66 3.13 2.90 -0.83
C MET A 66 3.83 3.60 -2.00
N GLY A 67 3.83 4.94 -2.05
CA GLY A 67 4.50 5.74 -3.05
C GLY A 67 3.58 6.50 -4.01
N GLY A 68 2.27 6.26 -3.98
CA GLY A 68 1.25 6.93 -4.80
C GLY A 68 1.21 6.43 -6.24
N ASP A 69 2.26 6.66 -7.00
CA ASP A 69 2.34 6.28 -8.40
C ASP A 69 3.08 4.96 -8.64
N THR A 70 2.76 4.32 -9.75
CA THR A 70 3.47 3.09 -10.16
C THR A 70 4.88 3.43 -10.61
N ALA A 71 5.89 2.87 -9.91
CA ALA A 71 7.27 2.97 -10.35
C ALA A 71 7.55 1.97 -11.49
N GLU A 72 8.22 2.45 -12.53
CA GLU A 72 8.67 1.59 -13.62
C GLU A 72 10.08 1.04 -13.36
N ILE A 73 10.32 -0.18 -13.83
CA ILE A 73 11.67 -0.77 -13.81
C ILE A 73 12.48 -0.15 -14.94
N GLU A 74 13.45 0.68 -14.59
CA GLU A 74 14.38 1.28 -15.55
C GLU A 74 15.62 0.39 -15.74
N LEU A 75 15.72 -0.24 -16.89
CA LEU A 75 16.92 -0.93 -17.34
C LEU A 75 17.70 -0.02 -18.28
N LYS A 76 18.69 0.69 -17.73
CA LYS A 76 19.49 1.71 -18.46
C LYS A 76 20.45 1.13 -19.52
N ARG A 77 20.66 -0.19 -19.54
CA ARG A 77 21.59 -0.88 -20.46
C ARG A 77 20.85 -1.89 -21.33
N SER A 78 21.51 -2.34 -22.38
CA SER A 78 21.01 -3.41 -23.26
C SER A 78 20.74 -4.71 -22.50
N SER A 79 21.51 -4.98 -21.45
CA SER A 79 21.29 -6.08 -20.52
C SER A 79 21.19 -5.56 -19.08
N GLY A 80 20.25 -6.10 -18.32
CA GLY A 80 20.07 -5.81 -16.91
C GLY A 80 19.79 -7.08 -16.13
N CYS A 81 20.26 -7.15 -14.89
CA CYS A 81 20.01 -8.25 -13.99
C CYS A 81 19.09 -7.81 -12.86
N ILE A 82 18.05 -8.59 -12.58
CA ILE A 82 17.12 -8.37 -11.47
C ILE A 82 17.23 -9.54 -10.51
N LEU A 83 17.68 -9.26 -9.29
CA LEU A 83 17.74 -10.26 -8.23
C LEU A 83 16.41 -10.32 -7.48
N MET A 84 15.74 -11.48 -7.53
CA MET A 84 14.53 -11.75 -6.76
C MET A 84 14.91 -12.31 -5.39
N SER A 85 14.62 -11.56 -4.33
CA SER A 85 14.94 -11.95 -2.95
C SER A 85 13.66 -12.07 -2.11
N GLY A 86 13.66 -13.02 -1.19
CA GLY A 86 12.53 -13.23 -0.28
C GLY A 86 12.63 -14.59 0.43
N LEU A 87 11.78 -14.78 1.43
CA LEU A 87 11.68 -16.03 2.17
C LEU A 87 11.16 -17.17 1.30
N GLN A 88 11.39 -18.39 1.73
CA GLN A 88 10.87 -19.58 1.08
C GLN A 88 9.33 -19.51 1.02
N GLY A 89 8.74 -19.85 -0.12
CA GLY A 89 7.29 -19.78 -0.32
C GLY A 89 6.72 -18.37 -0.54
N SER A 90 7.56 -17.33 -0.65
CA SER A 90 7.12 -15.94 -0.87
C SER A 90 6.70 -15.61 -2.31
N GLY A 91 6.72 -16.58 -3.21
CA GLY A 91 6.28 -16.40 -4.60
C GLY A 91 7.34 -15.86 -5.56
N LYS A 92 8.62 -15.92 -5.22
CA LYS A 92 9.74 -15.45 -6.08
C LYS A 92 9.68 -16.02 -7.49
N THR A 93 9.57 -17.33 -7.62
CA THR A 93 9.51 -18.01 -8.93
C THR A 93 8.30 -17.60 -9.74
N THR A 94 7.11 -17.57 -9.12
CA THR A 94 5.87 -17.15 -9.77
C THR A 94 5.93 -15.71 -10.24
N PHE A 95 6.44 -14.81 -9.39
CA PHE A 95 6.59 -13.40 -9.73
C PHE A 95 7.62 -13.20 -10.85
N SER A 96 8.74 -13.92 -10.80
CA SER A 96 9.77 -13.87 -11.85
C SER A 96 9.20 -14.23 -13.23
N GLY A 97 8.35 -15.26 -13.31
CA GLY A 97 7.67 -15.63 -14.56
C GLY A 97 6.74 -14.54 -15.08
N LYS A 98 5.95 -13.93 -14.19
CA LYS A 98 5.07 -12.81 -14.55
C LYS A 98 5.85 -11.58 -14.98
N LEU A 99 6.92 -11.25 -14.28
CA LEU A 99 7.81 -10.15 -14.63
C LEU A 99 8.49 -10.35 -15.98
N ALA A 100 9.00 -11.55 -16.25
CA ALA A 100 9.60 -11.91 -17.52
C ALA A 100 8.60 -11.76 -18.69
N ARG A 101 7.36 -12.21 -18.50
CA ARG A 101 6.27 -12.03 -19.48
C ARG A 101 5.98 -10.55 -19.73
N MET A 102 5.91 -9.74 -18.70
CA MET A 102 5.69 -8.29 -18.81
C MET A 102 6.85 -7.62 -19.57
N MET A 103 8.09 -7.95 -19.22
CA MET A 103 9.28 -7.41 -19.90
C MET A 103 9.32 -7.77 -21.38
N LYS A 104 8.93 -9.00 -21.72
CA LYS A 104 8.84 -9.44 -23.11
C LYS A 104 7.76 -8.69 -23.89
N SER A 105 6.56 -8.59 -23.33
CA SER A 105 5.39 -8.02 -24.04
C SER A 105 5.36 -6.50 -24.07
N LYS A 106 5.73 -5.84 -22.97
CA LYS A 106 5.62 -4.37 -22.83
C LYS A 106 6.93 -3.62 -23.09
N LYS A 107 8.08 -4.23 -22.76
CA LYS A 107 9.41 -3.59 -22.88
C LYS A 107 10.24 -4.18 -24.01
N ASN A 108 9.72 -5.14 -24.77
CA ASN A 108 10.38 -5.82 -25.87
C ASN A 108 11.79 -6.36 -25.50
N ARG A 109 11.92 -6.85 -24.27
CA ARG A 109 13.16 -7.45 -23.75
C ARG A 109 13.15 -8.96 -23.92
N LYS A 110 14.31 -9.58 -23.99
CA LYS A 110 14.45 -11.03 -24.02
C LYS A 110 14.87 -11.50 -22.62
N PRO A 111 13.93 -11.90 -21.76
CA PRO A 111 14.25 -12.39 -20.43
C PRO A 111 14.97 -13.73 -20.51
N CYS A 112 15.97 -13.89 -19.66
CA CYS A 112 16.72 -15.11 -19.46
C CYS A 112 16.77 -15.42 -17.96
N TRP A 113 16.64 -16.69 -17.64
CA TRP A 113 16.65 -17.17 -16.24
C TRP A 113 18.08 -17.49 -15.78
#